data_44b2dc894e12d87c2322ad65041edbb0
#
_entry.id   44b2dc894e12d87c2322ad65041edbb0
#
_cell.length_a   1.000
_cell.length_b   1.000
_cell.length_c   1.000
_cell.angle_alpha   90.00
_cell.angle_beta   90.00
_cell.angle_gamma   90.00
#
_symmetry.space_group_name_H-M   'P 1'
#
loop_
_entity.id
_entity.type
_entity.pdbx_description
1 polymer ?
#
loop_
_entity_poly.entity_id
_entity_poly.type
_entity_poly.pdbx_seq_one_letter_code
_entity_poly.pdbx_strand_id
1 'polypeptide(L)'
;MPSALEYFEEIAKIPRPSGHEEKIREYLKSFAAKHSLECIEDAAGNIIIRRGSPSITLQGHMDMVPESAVPFDFLSCGISTCIKDGWVCA
;
A
#
# COMPACT_ATOMS: atom_id res chain seq x y z
N MET A 1 12.62 13.41 4.68
CA MET A 1 12.11 12.12 4.21
C MET A 1 10.98 11.64 5.11
N PRO A 2 9.83 11.22 4.56
CA PRO A 2 8.74 10.71 5.42
C PRO A 2 9.19 9.46 6.18
N SER A 3 8.66 9.29 7.40
CA SER A 3 8.89 8.11 8.20
C SER A 3 8.05 6.93 7.71
N ALA A 4 8.34 5.73 8.21
CA ALA A 4 7.54 4.55 7.87
C ALA A 4 6.07 4.75 8.28
N LEU A 5 5.81 5.39 9.42
CA LEU A 5 4.45 5.67 9.87
C LEU A 5 3.73 6.63 8.93
N GLU A 6 4.42 7.66 8.43
CA GLU A 6 3.84 8.60 7.48
C GLU A 6 3.46 7.91 6.16
N TYR A 7 4.32 7.02 5.66
CA TYR A 7 3.99 6.21 4.48
C TYR A 7 2.82 5.27 4.76
N PHE A 8 2.78 4.67 5.94
CA PHE A 8 1.67 3.81 6.32
C PHE A 8 0.34 4.58 6.32
N GLU A 9 0.33 5.78 6.88
CA GLU A 9 -0.86 6.63 6.88
C GLU A 9 -1.28 7.02 5.46
N GLU A 10 -0.31 7.30 4.60
CA GLU A 10 -0.57 7.65 3.21
C GLU A 10 -1.21 6.51 2.45
N ILE A 11 -0.66 5.29 2.56
CA ILE A 11 -1.23 4.14 1.84
C ILE A 11 -2.55 3.67 2.46
N ALA A 12 -2.75 3.89 3.76
CA ALA A 12 -4.01 3.52 4.42
C ALA A 12 -5.20 4.29 3.86
N LYS A 13 -4.97 5.50 3.34
CA LYS A 13 -6.02 6.33 2.74
C LYS A 13 -6.45 5.83 1.36
N ILE A 14 -5.72 4.90 0.78
CA ILE A 14 -6.01 4.38 -0.56
C ILE A 14 -6.88 3.14 -0.43
N PRO A 15 -8.13 3.14 -0.95
CA PRO A 15 -8.96 1.93 -0.93
C PRO A 15 -8.28 0.79 -1.67
N ARG A 16 -8.11 -0.37 -0.99
CA ARG A 16 -7.43 -1.52 -1.56
C ARG A 16 -7.95 -2.86 -1.03
N PRO A 17 -9.30 -3.07 -1.04
CA PRO A 17 -9.82 -4.37 -0.62
C PRO A 17 -9.37 -5.47 -1.59
N SER A 18 -9.27 -6.69 -1.10
CA SER A 18 -8.82 -7.83 -1.91
C SER A 18 -9.64 -7.95 -3.19
N GLY A 19 -8.96 -8.07 -4.33
CA GLY A 19 -9.58 -8.10 -5.65
C GLY A 19 -9.80 -6.74 -6.28
N HIS A 20 -9.53 -5.63 -5.57
CA HIS A 20 -9.73 -4.25 -6.04
C HIS A 20 -8.53 -3.40 -5.70
N GLU A 21 -7.34 -3.82 -6.14
CA GLU A 21 -6.06 -3.19 -5.77
C GLU A 21 -5.57 -2.17 -6.81
N GLU A 22 -6.40 -1.80 -7.79
CA GLU A 22 -5.98 -0.93 -8.90
C GLU A 22 -5.41 0.39 -8.42
N LYS A 23 -6.03 1.02 -7.43
CA LYS A 23 -5.60 2.33 -6.92
C LYS A 23 -4.25 2.25 -6.24
N ILE A 24 -4.01 1.21 -5.44
CA ILE A 24 -2.72 1.05 -4.76
C ILE A 24 -1.62 0.68 -5.77
N ARG A 25 -1.93 -0.09 -6.81
CA ARG A 25 -0.97 -0.36 -7.87
C ARG A 25 -0.54 0.93 -8.57
N GLU A 26 -1.47 1.79 -8.91
CA GLU A 26 -1.15 3.09 -9.54
C GLU A 26 -0.31 3.97 -8.60
N TYR A 27 -0.62 3.96 -7.31
CA TYR A 27 0.16 4.67 -6.31
C TYR A 27 1.62 4.18 -6.31
N LEU A 28 1.82 2.86 -6.29
CA LEU A 28 3.17 2.28 -6.26
C LEU A 28 3.95 2.58 -7.53
N LYS A 29 3.30 2.54 -8.69
CA LYS A 29 3.93 2.90 -9.96
C LYS A 29 4.36 4.37 -9.96
N SER A 30 3.50 5.26 -9.48
CA SER A 30 3.80 6.69 -9.37
C SER A 30 4.94 6.94 -8.38
N PHE A 31 4.95 6.22 -7.26
CA PHE A 31 6.01 6.30 -6.26
C PHE A 31 7.37 5.91 -6.88
N ALA A 32 7.41 4.79 -7.61
CA ALA A 32 8.63 4.33 -8.24
C ALA A 32 9.14 5.35 -9.26
N ALA A 33 8.24 5.91 -10.08
CA ALA A 33 8.61 6.92 -11.06
C ALA A 33 9.14 8.20 -10.38
N LYS A 34 8.49 8.63 -9.30
CA LYS A 34 8.90 9.81 -8.55
C LYS A 34 10.30 9.67 -7.97
N HIS A 35 10.69 8.46 -7.57
CA HIS A 35 11.99 8.18 -6.98
C HIS A 35 12.99 7.58 -7.96
N SER A 36 12.67 7.58 -9.27
CA SER A 36 13.52 7.05 -10.34
C SER A 36 13.90 5.58 -10.10
N LEU A 37 12.97 4.78 -9.62
CA LEU A 37 13.16 3.36 -9.38
C LEU A 37 12.55 2.56 -10.52
N GLU A 38 13.15 1.39 -10.81
CA GLU A 38 12.59 0.47 -11.79
C GLU A 38 11.32 -0.16 -11.22
N CYS A 39 10.25 -0.17 -12.01
CA CYS A 39 8.98 -0.73 -11.61
C CYS A 39 8.49 -1.71 -12.67
N ILE A 40 8.15 -2.90 -12.26
CA ILE A 40 7.66 -3.97 -13.14
C ILE A 40 6.33 -4.46 -12.59
N GLU A 41 5.35 -4.58 -13.47
CA GLU A 41 4.07 -5.21 -13.12
C GLU A 41 3.97 -6.53 -13.89
N ASP A 42 3.73 -7.65 -13.17
CA ASP A 42 3.56 -8.94 -13.84
C ASP A 42 2.12 -9.17 -14.30
N ALA A 43 1.86 -10.31 -14.95
CA ALA A 43 0.55 -10.63 -15.49
C ALA A 43 -0.52 -10.83 -14.40
N ALA A 44 -0.12 -11.13 -13.17
CA ALA A 44 -1.03 -11.29 -12.04
C ALA A 44 -1.33 -9.97 -11.34
N GLY A 45 -0.65 -8.88 -11.72
CA GLY A 45 -0.83 -7.58 -11.11
C GLY A 45 0.10 -7.30 -9.94
N ASN A 46 1.11 -8.15 -9.72
CA ASN A 46 2.11 -7.89 -8.69
C ASN A 46 3.05 -6.78 -9.14
N ILE A 47 3.46 -5.95 -8.20
CA ILE A 47 4.36 -4.83 -8.45
C ILE A 47 5.74 -5.17 -7.88
N ILE A 48 6.77 -5.04 -8.71
CA ILE A 48 8.15 -5.26 -8.32
C ILE A 48 8.90 -3.95 -8.50
N ILE A 49 9.47 -3.42 -7.42
CA ILE A 49 10.26 -2.19 -7.45
C ILE A 49 11.70 -2.56 -7.11
N ARG A 50 12.63 -2.17 -7.98
CA ARG A 50 14.04 -2.50 -7.84
C ARG A 50 14.88 -1.25 -7.74
N ARG A 51 15.92 -1.34 -6.92
CA ARG A 51 16.93 -0.28 -6.78
C ARG A 51 18.31 -0.91 -6.94
N GLY A 52 18.99 -0.54 -8.02
CA GLY A 52 20.32 -1.04 -8.31
C GLY A 52 20.31 -2.56 -8.59
N SER A 53 21.29 -3.26 -8.05
CA SER A 53 21.44 -4.72 -8.20
C SER A 53 21.17 -5.37 -6.83
N PRO A 54 19.91 -5.62 -6.49
CA PRO A 54 19.55 -6.07 -5.15
C PRO A 54 19.99 -7.50 -4.88
N SER A 55 20.50 -7.75 -3.67
CA SER A 55 20.80 -9.08 -3.16
C SER A 55 19.78 -9.53 -2.11
N ILE A 56 18.90 -8.64 -1.69
CA ILE A 56 17.84 -8.89 -0.70
C ILE A 56 16.52 -8.40 -1.28
N THR A 57 15.46 -9.19 -1.08
CA THR A 57 14.10 -8.83 -1.49
C THR A 57 13.23 -8.72 -0.26
N LEU A 58 12.49 -7.61 -0.15
CA LEU A 58 11.45 -7.44 0.85
C LEU A 58 10.11 -7.63 0.16
N GLN A 59 9.22 -8.38 0.78
CA GLN A 59 7.92 -8.70 0.20
C GLN A 59 6.80 -8.40 1.18
N GLY A 60 5.70 -7.89 0.65
CA GLY A 60 4.47 -7.71 1.40
C GLY A 60 3.29 -7.80 0.45
N HIS A 61 2.08 -7.82 0.99
CA HIS A 61 0.88 -7.75 0.16
C HIS A 61 0.32 -6.33 0.17
N MET A 62 -0.36 -5.94 -0.90
CA MET A 62 -0.91 -4.59 -1.04
C MET A 62 -2.41 -4.51 -0.80
N ASP A 63 -3.09 -5.64 -0.77
CA ASP A 63 -4.52 -5.67 -0.50
C ASP A 63 -4.81 -5.69 0.99
N MET A 64 -6.07 -5.41 1.35
CA MET A 64 -6.56 -5.52 2.71
C MET A 64 -7.83 -6.35 2.73
N VAL A 65 -8.01 -7.12 3.81
CA VAL A 65 -9.26 -7.82 4.05
C VAL A 65 -10.36 -6.77 4.30
N PRO A 66 -11.49 -6.81 3.57
CA PRO A 66 -12.55 -5.81 3.71
C PRO A 66 -13.46 -6.13 4.91
N GLU A 67 -12.92 -6.00 6.13
CA GLU A 67 -13.63 -6.26 7.37
C GLU A 67 -13.57 -5.03 8.28
N SER A 68 -14.67 -4.74 8.94
CA SER A 68 -14.77 -3.64 9.88
C SER A 68 -15.81 -3.95 10.96
N ALA A 69 -15.60 -3.39 12.15
CA ALA A 69 -16.57 -3.50 13.24
C ALA A 69 -17.85 -2.72 12.96
N VAL A 70 -17.82 -1.77 12.03
CA VAL A 70 -18.96 -0.95 11.64
C VAL A 70 -19.10 -0.99 10.10
N PRO A 71 -20.28 -0.67 9.54
CA PRO A 71 -20.42 -0.60 8.09
C PRO A 71 -19.41 0.38 7.49
N PHE A 72 -18.77 -0.03 6.38
CA PHE A 72 -17.72 0.76 5.77
C PHE A 72 -17.65 0.46 4.26
N ASP A 73 -17.50 1.50 3.45
CA ASP A 73 -17.34 1.37 2.00
C ASP A 73 -15.87 1.21 1.66
N PHE A 74 -15.42 -0.05 1.50
CA PHE A 74 -14.03 -0.37 1.23
C PHE A 74 -13.58 -0.02 -0.19
N LEU A 75 -14.53 0.26 -1.10
CA LEU A 75 -14.20 0.55 -2.50
C LEU A 75 -13.89 2.02 -2.73
N SER A 76 -14.48 2.92 -1.95
CA SER A 76 -14.34 4.36 -2.18
C SER A 76 -13.77 5.13 -1.02
N CYS A 77 -13.69 4.56 0.17
CA CYS A 77 -13.19 5.24 1.37
C CYS A 77 -11.83 4.71 1.79
N GLY A 78 -10.92 5.62 2.11
CA GLY A 78 -9.67 5.27 2.75
C GLY A 78 -9.85 5.02 4.23
N ILE A 79 -8.80 4.55 4.90
CA ILE A 79 -8.80 4.19 6.31
C ILE A 79 -7.99 5.21 7.08
N SER A 80 -8.55 5.70 8.19
CA SER A 80 -7.83 6.56 9.13
C SER A 80 -7.07 5.68 10.12
N THR A 81 -5.88 6.12 10.51
CA THR A 81 -5.05 5.41 11.48
C THR A 81 -5.07 6.12 12.82
N CYS A 82 -4.89 5.38 13.89
CA CYS A 82 -4.76 5.92 15.23
C CYS A 82 -3.82 5.05 16.05
N ILE A 83 -3.40 5.56 17.21
CA ILE A 83 -2.61 4.79 18.17
C ILE A 83 -3.52 4.48 19.35
N LYS A 84 -3.66 3.19 19.67
CA LYS A 84 -4.47 2.72 20.78
C LYS A 84 -3.69 1.66 21.55
N ASP A 85 -3.55 1.86 22.86
CA ASP A 85 -2.82 0.94 23.75
C ASP A 85 -1.41 0.62 23.25
N GLY A 86 -0.72 1.63 22.68
CA GLY A 86 0.62 1.46 22.13
C GLY A 86 0.68 0.79 20.76
N TRP A 87 -0.47 0.49 20.15
CA TRP A 87 -0.55 -0.13 18.83
C TRP A 87 -1.08 0.85 17.79
N VAL A 88 -0.57 0.73 16.56
CA VAL A 88 -1.14 1.46 15.44
C VAL A 88 -2.35 0.69 14.95
N CYS A 89 -3.51 1.37 14.94
CA CYS A 89 -4.79 0.79 14.56
C CYS A 89 -5.38 1.54 13.36
N ALA A 90 -6.21 0.86 12.61
CA ALA A 90 -6.91 1.44 11.47
C ALA A 90 -8.42 1.14 11.52
#